data_236bb648e17ab5adad8342d35374288e
#
_entry.id   236bb648e17ab5adad8342d35374288e
#
_cell.length_a   1.000
_cell.length_b   1.000
_cell.length_c   1.000
_cell.angle_alpha   90.00
_cell.angle_beta   90.00
_cell.angle_gamma   90.00
#
_symmetry.space_group_name_H-M   'P 1'
#
loop_
_entity.id
_entity.type
_entity.pdbx_description
1 polymer ?
#
loop_
_entity_poly.entity_id
_entity_poly.type
_entity_poly.pdbx_seq_one_letter_code
_entity_poly.pdbx_strand_id
1 'polypeptide(L)'
;VVAPIDTGINVYHDHFRTNETYPQWLLDELGVNKVCELTFNGTWQERYDADRADCWDNLTTSDIVYFPGTKIIGTSPDGDGGILILDDPNDGHGTAVTGSVIDANSDAVIFFVEGFSDSAVLAAANQPLVDVISTSFGAIGSIPVPGIEDATKVAVVEENKLHTGAADNSPSPAIQDATAGPPWSIGIAGYAEEGDDQKEIMSGSYPDISADWTQYLPNHDDIDGYHETSGTSFATPRTAGIISYVLESLRHEFSDNRSGASDERGGMMVVGDNFTVSNAQIREAINLSAWYPDFGWDPTSGT
;
A
#
# COMPACT_ATOMS: atom_id res chain seq x y z
N VAL A 1 0.34 -8.34 -6.21
CA VAL A 1 0.77 -8.08 -4.82
C VAL A 1 0.85 -6.56 -4.61
N VAL A 2 0.32 -6.08 -3.49
CA VAL A 2 0.41 -4.68 -3.07
C VAL A 2 1.34 -4.58 -1.86
N ALA A 3 2.22 -3.58 -1.87
CA ALA A 3 3.13 -3.31 -0.77
C ALA A 3 2.79 -1.97 -0.08
N PRO A 4 1.96 -1.95 0.96
CA PRO A 4 1.86 -0.81 1.86
C PRO A 4 3.16 -0.68 2.67
N ILE A 5 3.65 0.56 2.80
CA ILE A 5 4.83 0.89 3.62
C ILE A 5 4.37 1.87 4.69
N ASP A 6 4.43 1.47 5.96
CA ASP A 6 3.82 2.25 7.05
C ASP A 6 4.36 1.85 8.43
N THR A 7 3.70 2.29 9.52
CA THR A 7 4.09 2.13 10.94
C THR A 7 4.19 0.70 11.42
N GLY A 8 3.32 -0.18 10.97
CA GLY A 8 3.14 -1.55 11.40
C GLY A 8 1.76 -2.05 11.01
N ILE A 9 1.42 -3.28 11.32
CA ILE A 9 0.11 -3.87 11.01
C ILE A 9 -0.37 -4.80 12.11
N ASN A 10 -1.65 -4.68 12.50
CA ASN A 10 -2.29 -5.65 13.37
C ASN A 10 -2.73 -6.90 12.58
N VAL A 11 -1.85 -7.87 12.47
CA VAL A 11 -2.11 -9.13 11.76
C VAL A 11 -3.20 -10.00 12.39
N TYR A 12 -3.60 -9.70 13.63
CA TYR A 12 -4.67 -10.40 14.37
C TYR A 12 -6.07 -9.94 14.01
N HIS A 13 -6.21 -8.80 13.30
CA HIS A 13 -7.50 -8.24 12.98
C HIS A 13 -8.24 -9.11 11.96
N ASP A 14 -9.52 -9.37 12.18
CA ASP A 14 -10.35 -10.24 11.34
C ASP A 14 -10.49 -9.75 9.89
N HIS A 15 -10.28 -8.44 9.66
CA HIS A 15 -10.26 -7.83 8.33
C HIS A 15 -9.21 -8.45 7.39
N PHE A 16 -8.09 -8.89 7.94
CA PHE A 16 -6.99 -9.50 7.17
C PHE A 16 -7.07 -11.02 7.08
N ARG A 17 -8.10 -11.63 7.65
CA ARG A 17 -8.26 -13.09 7.66
C ARG A 17 -8.57 -13.65 6.29
N THR A 18 -8.01 -14.82 6.02
CA THR A 18 -8.33 -15.61 4.83
C THR A 18 -8.30 -17.09 5.16
N ASN A 19 -9.10 -17.88 4.42
CA ASN A 19 -9.02 -19.33 4.43
C ASN A 19 -8.10 -19.86 3.31
N GLU A 20 -7.57 -18.99 2.50
CA GLU A 20 -6.66 -19.33 1.42
C GLU A 20 -5.25 -19.54 1.96
N THR A 21 -4.56 -20.50 1.37
CA THR A 21 -3.16 -20.75 1.65
C THR A 21 -2.34 -20.35 0.44
N TYR A 22 -1.36 -19.52 0.65
CA TYR A 22 -0.48 -19.13 -0.45
C TYR A 22 0.37 -20.30 -0.94
N PRO A 23 0.48 -20.46 -2.26
CA PRO A 23 1.29 -21.53 -2.82
C PRO A 23 2.79 -21.28 -2.53
N GLN A 24 3.54 -22.37 -2.35
CA GLN A 24 4.96 -22.30 -1.97
C GLN A 24 5.79 -21.44 -2.94
N TRP A 25 5.50 -21.52 -4.24
CA TRP A 25 6.23 -20.71 -5.24
C TRP A 25 6.09 -19.19 -4.99
N LEU A 26 4.92 -18.71 -4.52
CA LEU A 26 4.71 -17.30 -4.20
C LEU A 26 5.52 -16.89 -2.97
N LEU A 27 5.54 -17.75 -1.96
CA LEU A 27 6.33 -17.51 -0.76
C LEU A 27 7.84 -17.49 -1.07
N ASP A 28 8.30 -18.43 -1.91
CA ASP A 28 9.70 -18.51 -2.35
C ASP A 28 10.11 -17.26 -3.15
N GLU A 29 9.29 -16.83 -4.09
CA GLU A 29 9.55 -15.63 -4.91
C GLU A 29 9.54 -14.33 -4.08
N LEU A 30 8.69 -14.25 -3.05
CA LEU A 30 8.71 -13.12 -2.11
C LEU A 30 9.82 -13.25 -1.05
N GLY A 31 10.63 -14.29 -1.11
CA GLY A 31 11.76 -14.48 -0.20
C GLY A 31 11.36 -14.78 1.24
N VAL A 32 10.16 -15.33 1.46
CA VAL A 32 9.69 -15.70 2.80
C VAL A 32 10.67 -16.69 3.43
N ASN A 33 11.29 -16.28 4.51
CA ASN A 33 12.25 -17.09 5.25
C ASN A 33 11.76 -17.48 6.65
N LYS A 34 10.57 -17.00 7.05
CA LYS A 34 9.96 -17.29 8.32
C LYS A 34 8.44 -17.44 8.20
N VAL A 35 7.89 -18.34 8.99
CA VAL A 35 6.44 -18.55 9.12
C VAL A 35 6.07 -18.36 10.58
N CYS A 36 5.11 -17.52 10.86
CA CYS A 36 4.55 -17.30 12.19
C CYS A 36 3.11 -17.81 12.23
N GLU A 37 2.89 -18.95 12.86
CA GLU A 37 1.56 -19.48 13.11
C GLU A 37 0.88 -18.66 14.21
N LEU A 38 -0.21 -17.99 13.86
CA LEU A 38 -0.90 -17.08 14.78
C LEU A 38 -2.02 -17.78 15.57
N THR A 39 -2.17 -17.38 16.81
CA THR A 39 -3.32 -17.73 17.66
C THR A 39 -4.47 -16.78 17.35
N PHE A 40 -5.65 -17.33 17.01
CA PHE A 40 -6.83 -16.55 16.64
C PHE A 40 -7.98 -16.60 17.65
N ASN A 41 -7.73 -17.09 18.84
CA ASN A 41 -8.71 -17.13 19.91
C ASN A 41 -8.35 -16.12 20.99
N GLY A 42 -9.36 -15.45 21.55
CA GLY A 42 -9.17 -14.46 22.61
C GLY A 42 -9.05 -13.02 22.11
N THR A 43 -8.74 -12.12 23.01
CA THR A 43 -8.47 -10.71 22.76
C THR A 43 -7.14 -10.52 22.03
N TRP A 44 -6.91 -9.33 21.49
CA TRP A 44 -5.61 -8.98 20.88
C TRP A 44 -4.43 -9.31 21.81
N GLN A 45 -4.49 -8.90 23.07
CA GLN A 45 -3.42 -9.13 24.04
C GLN A 45 -3.18 -10.62 24.33
N GLU A 46 -4.24 -11.42 24.44
CA GLU A 46 -4.12 -12.85 24.67
C GLU A 46 -3.48 -13.57 23.48
N ARG A 47 -3.82 -13.15 22.24
CA ARG A 47 -3.20 -13.66 21.01
C ARG A 47 -1.72 -13.30 20.93
N TYR A 48 -1.39 -12.03 21.19
CA TYR A 48 -0.02 -11.57 21.23
C TYR A 48 0.84 -12.31 22.26
N ASP A 49 0.33 -12.44 23.50
CA ASP A 49 1.05 -13.12 24.57
C ASP A 49 1.27 -14.62 24.26
N ALA A 50 0.32 -15.26 23.59
CA ALA A 50 0.44 -16.66 23.18
C ALA A 50 1.52 -16.86 22.10
N ASP A 51 1.63 -15.93 21.15
CA ASP A 51 2.53 -16.06 20.00
C ASP A 51 3.90 -15.42 20.24
N ARG A 52 4.05 -14.68 21.34
CA ARG A 52 5.21 -13.86 21.62
C ARG A 52 6.53 -14.62 21.53
N ALA A 53 6.63 -15.73 22.26
CA ALA A 53 7.89 -16.48 22.36
C ALA A 53 8.25 -17.22 21.08
N ASP A 54 7.25 -17.68 20.32
CA ASP A 54 7.46 -18.51 19.12
C ASP A 54 7.57 -17.64 17.85
N CYS A 55 7.01 -16.43 17.85
CA CYS A 55 7.03 -15.51 16.72
C CYS A 55 7.77 -14.21 17.06
N TRP A 56 7.13 -13.29 17.78
CA TRP A 56 7.55 -11.89 17.88
C TRP A 56 8.94 -11.67 18.47
N ASP A 57 9.29 -12.34 19.57
CA ASP A 57 10.59 -12.21 20.23
C ASP A 57 11.76 -12.78 19.36
N ASN A 58 11.45 -13.46 18.27
CA ASN A 58 12.44 -14.10 17.39
C ASN A 58 12.57 -13.43 16.03
N LEU A 59 11.86 -12.33 15.76
CA LEU A 59 11.97 -11.60 14.50
C LEU A 59 13.25 -10.75 14.45
N THR A 60 13.78 -10.64 13.25
CA THR A 60 14.92 -9.77 12.93
C THR A 60 14.60 -8.90 11.71
N THR A 61 15.32 -7.83 11.51
CA THR A 61 15.16 -6.92 10.37
C THR A 61 15.45 -7.54 9.00
N SER A 62 15.98 -8.76 8.97
CA SER A 62 16.21 -9.54 7.75
C SER A 62 15.11 -10.57 7.45
N ASP A 63 14.11 -10.68 8.33
CA ASP A 63 13.05 -11.65 8.15
C ASP A 63 11.96 -11.11 7.20
N ILE A 64 11.51 -11.97 6.32
CA ILE A 64 10.27 -11.83 5.58
C ILE A 64 9.34 -12.92 6.07
N VAL A 65 8.26 -12.51 6.72
CA VAL A 65 7.40 -13.37 7.54
C VAL A 65 6.06 -13.58 6.87
N TYR A 66 5.67 -14.82 6.70
CA TYR A 66 4.31 -15.17 6.34
C TYR A 66 3.49 -15.50 7.58
N PHE A 67 2.27 -14.99 7.65
CA PHE A 67 1.29 -15.23 8.70
C PHE A 67 0.13 -16.08 8.16
N PRO A 68 0.18 -17.42 8.29
CA PRO A 68 -0.89 -18.30 7.80
C PRO A 68 -2.26 -17.95 8.38
N GLY A 69 -3.29 -18.04 7.54
CA GLY A 69 -4.66 -17.63 7.90
C GLY A 69 -4.91 -16.14 7.76
N THR A 70 -3.93 -15.38 7.27
CA THR A 70 -4.05 -13.96 6.90
C THR A 70 -3.61 -13.72 5.45
N LYS A 71 -3.91 -12.53 4.95
CA LYS A 71 -3.45 -12.04 3.63
C LYS A 71 -2.05 -11.41 3.68
N ILE A 72 -1.37 -11.47 4.83
CA ILE A 72 -0.19 -10.67 5.13
C ILE A 72 1.08 -11.50 5.02
N ILE A 73 2.03 -10.95 4.29
CA ILE A 73 3.45 -11.24 4.37
C ILE A 73 4.11 -9.94 4.77
N GLY A 74 4.96 -9.93 5.79
CA GLY A 74 5.51 -8.70 6.35
C GLY A 74 7.03 -8.71 6.51
N THR A 75 7.63 -7.53 6.49
CA THR A 75 9.04 -7.32 6.80
C THR A 75 9.24 -5.95 7.46
N SER A 76 10.33 -5.80 8.22
CA SER A 76 10.68 -4.57 8.92
C SER A 76 12.19 -4.28 8.75
N PRO A 77 12.61 -3.77 7.58
CA PRO A 77 14.03 -3.58 7.28
C PRO A 77 14.68 -2.48 8.14
N ASP A 78 13.91 -1.51 8.61
CA ASP A 78 14.42 -0.37 9.38
C ASP A 78 14.62 -0.71 10.87
N GLY A 79 13.74 -1.54 11.42
CA GLY A 79 13.74 -1.88 12.84
C GLY A 79 13.56 -0.63 13.72
N ASP A 80 12.36 -0.13 13.84
CA ASP A 80 12.05 1.14 14.53
C ASP A 80 12.17 1.11 16.06
N GLY A 81 12.50 -0.04 16.64
CA GLY A 81 12.64 -0.24 18.09
C GLY A 81 11.39 -0.74 18.79
N GLY A 82 10.30 -0.97 18.03
CA GLY A 82 9.07 -1.62 18.48
C GLY A 82 9.11 -3.15 18.30
N ILE A 83 7.94 -3.74 18.18
CA ILE A 83 7.77 -5.15 17.80
C ILE A 83 7.71 -5.16 16.27
N LEU A 84 8.71 -5.78 15.64
CA LEU A 84 8.85 -5.76 14.20
C LEU A 84 7.57 -6.24 13.50
N ILE A 85 7.12 -5.48 12.49
CA ILE A 85 5.93 -5.69 11.67
C ILE A 85 4.61 -5.35 12.39
N LEU A 86 4.53 -5.59 13.69
CA LEU A 86 3.30 -5.41 14.46
C LEU A 86 3.11 -3.94 14.84
N ASP A 87 1.92 -3.40 14.58
CA ASP A 87 1.60 -2.00 14.94
C ASP A 87 1.81 -1.73 16.43
N ASP A 88 2.43 -0.61 16.73
CA ASP A 88 2.63 -0.13 18.10
C ASP A 88 1.25 0.19 18.74
N PRO A 89 1.02 -0.13 20.01
CA PRO A 89 -0.23 0.21 20.71
C PRO A 89 -0.63 1.69 20.64
N ASN A 90 0.29 2.58 20.30
CA ASN A 90 0.04 4.03 20.21
C ASN A 90 -0.09 4.54 18.78
N ASP A 91 0.09 3.70 17.78
CA ASP A 91 0.03 4.09 16.37
C ASP A 91 -0.61 2.96 15.56
N GLY A 92 -1.78 3.18 15.03
CA GLY A 92 -2.54 2.21 14.24
C GLY A 92 -2.62 2.58 12.77
N HIS A 93 -1.77 3.48 12.30
CA HIS A 93 -1.87 4.05 10.97
C HIS A 93 -1.69 2.98 9.87
N GLY A 94 -0.67 2.13 9.95
CA GLY A 94 -0.42 1.11 8.95
C GLY A 94 -1.49 0.01 8.90
N THR A 95 -2.13 -0.32 10.04
CA THR A 95 -3.30 -1.21 10.07
C THR A 95 -4.44 -0.63 9.25
N ALA A 96 -4.79 0.64 9.45
CA ALA A 96 -5.86 1.31 8.71
C ALA A 96 -5.51 1.48 7.22
N VAL A 97 -4.27 1.87 6.90
CA VAL A 97 -3.75 1.97 5.54
C VAL A 97 -3.89 0.64 4.78
N THR A 98 -3.48 -0.46 5.40
CA THR A 98 -3.59 -1.79 4.79
C THR A 98 -5.06 -2.22 4.64
N GLY A 99 -5.91 -1.89 5.61
CA GLY A 99 -7.35 -2.11 5.52
C GLY A 99 -7.96 -1.45 4.29
N SER A 100 -7.57 -0.22 3.99
CA SER A 100 -8.03 0.50 2.80
C SER A 100 -7.64 -0.17 1.48
N VAL A 101 -6.48 -0.84 1.40
CA VAL A 101 -6.12 -1.66 0.22
C VAL A 101 -7.08 -2.84 0.07
N ILE A 102 -7.34 -3.55 1.16
CA ILE A 102 -8.22 -4.75 1.17
C ILE A 102 -9.67 -4.37 0.84
N ASP A 103 -10.16 -3.22 1.32
CA ASP A 103 -11.49 -2.73 0.97
C ASP A 103 -11.64 -2.43 -0.53
N ALA A 104 -10.57 -2.03 -1.20
CA ALA A 104 -10.56 -1.77 -2.63
C ALA A 104 -10.32 -3.03 -3.47
N ASN A 105 -9.55 -3.98 -2.95
CA ASN A 105 -9.31 -5.28 -3.58
C ASN A 105 -9.18 -6.37 -2.51
N SER A 106 -10.27 -7.10 -2.28
CA SER A 106 -10.32 -8.17 -1.29
C SER A 106 -9.39 -9.36 -1.59
N ASP A 107 -8.95 -9.52 -2.83
CA ASP A 107 -8.09 -10.62 -3.26
C ASP A 107 -6.60 -10.25 -3.30
N ALA A 108 -6.28 -9.01 -2.92
CA ALA A 108 -4.90 -8.55 -2.86
C ALA A 108 -4.06 -9.37 -1.87
N VAL A 109 -2.92 -9.84 -2.33
CA VAL A 109 -1.84 -10.31 -1.46
C VAL A 109 -1.09 -9.10 -0.94
N ILE A 110 -0.92 -8.99 0.36
CA ILE A 110 -0.24 -7.88 1.00
C ILE A 110 1.21 -8.26 1.32
N PHE A 111 2.15 -7.49 0.78
CA PHE A 111 3.55 -7.50 1.20
C PHE A 111 3.79 -6.25 2.04
N PHE A 112 3.47 -6.33 3.33
CA PHE A 112 3.59 -5.20 4.24
C PHE A 112 5.06 -4.90 4.57
N VAL A 113 5.44 -3.63 4.50
CA VAL A 113 6.78 -3.17 4.89
C VAL A 113 6.66 -2.14 5.99
N GLU A 114 7.16 -2.46 7.17
CA GLU A 114 7.27 -1.51 8.27
C GLU A 114 8.48 -0.60 8.07
N GLY A 115 8.26 0.72 8.13
CA GLY A 115 9.31 1.73 8.05
C GLY A 115 8.93 2.95 7.23
N PHE A 116 9.79 3.98 7.30
CA PHE A 116 9.59 5.28 6.62
C PHE A 116 10.83 5.74 5.87
N SER A 117 11.77 4.84 5.60
CA SER A 117 13.05 5.16 4.99
C SER A 117 13.12 4.75 3.51
N ASP A 118 14.20 5.13 2.87
CA ASP A 118 14.59 4.62 1.56
C ASP A 118 14.80 3.09 1.57
N SER A 119 15.29 2.52 2.68
CA SER A 119 15.44 1.06 2.84
C SER A 119 14.10 0.35 2.78
N ALA A 120 13.05 0.90 3.40
CA ALA A 120 11.71 0.33 3.37
C ALA A 120 11.14 0.36 1.94
N VAL A 121 11.30 1.47 1.22
CA VAL A 121 10.86 1.57 -0.18
C VAL A 121 11.65 0.60 -1.07
N LEU A 122 12.95 0.49 -0.89
CA LEU A 122 13.80 -0.45 -1.65
C LEU A 122 13.46 -1.91 -1.33
N ALA A 123 13.08 -2.24 -0.09
CA ALA A 123 12.64 -3.58 0.26
C ALA A 123 11.40 -4.00 -0.56
N ALA A 124 10.43 -3.11 -0.75
CA ALA A 124 9.28 -3.36 -1.61
C ALA A 124 9.65 -3.34 -3.11
N ALA A 125 10.51 -2.40 -3.53
CA ALA A 125 10.95 -2.26 -4.91
C ALA A 125 11.66 -3.52 -5.43
N ASN A 126 12.47 -4.15 -4.60
CA ASN A 126 13.25 -5.33 -4.96
C ASN A 126 12.44 -6.65 -4.95
N GLN A 127 11.16 -6.61 -4.54
CA GLN A 127 10.32 -7.81 -4.55
C GLN A 127 9.74 -8.06 -5.96
N PRO A 128 10.05 -9.20 -6.59
CA PRO A 128 9.68 -9.42 -7.99
C PRO A 128 8.17 -9.47 -8.23
N LEU A 129 7.38 -9.90 -7.24
CA LEU A 129 5.93 -10.04 -7.37
C LEU A 129 5.14 -8.81 -6.92
N VAL A 130 5.77 -7.82 -6.31
CA VAL A 130 5.09 -6.56 -5.96
C VAL A 130 4.79 -5.78 -7.25
N ASP A 131 3.54 -5.44 -7.44
CA ASP A 131 3.05 -4.66 -8.59
C ASP A 131 2.88 -3.18 -8.23
N VAL A 132 2.34 -2.93 -7.03
CA VAL A 132 1.99 -1.59 -6.56
C VAL A 132 2.58 -1.36 -5.18
N ILE A 133 3.28 -0.26 -5.01
CA ILE A 133 3.79 0.23 -3.73
C ILE A 133 2.92 1.40 -3.30
N SER A 134 2.53 1.45 -2.03
CA SER A 134 1.73 2.53 -1.44
C SER A 134 2.46 3.13 -0.25
N THR A 135 2.70 4.44 -0.28
CA THR A 135 3.33 5.19 0.81
C THR A 135 2.39 6.27 1.31
N SER A 136 1.97 6.12 2.56
CA SER A 136 1.07 7.08 3.22
C SER A 136 1.81 8.00 4.18
N PHE A 137 3.05 8.30 3.87
CA PHE A 137 3.92 9.17 4.64
C PHE A 137 4.72 10.11 3.74
N GLY A 138 5.29 11.14 4.34
CA GLY A 138 6.19 12.06 3.66
C GLY A 138 6.79 13.09 4.59
N ALA A 139 7.68 13.92 4.06
CA ALA A 139 8.23 15.06 4.79
C ALA A 139 7.36 16.30 4.54
N ILE A 140 6.91 16.94 5.60
CA ILE A 140 6.21 18.23 5.51
C ILE A 140 7.18 19.28 4.97
N GLY A 141 6.89 19.79 3.78
CA GLY A 141 7.63 20.88 3.16
C GLY A 141 7.99 20.60 1.70
N SER A 142 8.37 21.66 1.00
CA SER A 142 8.78 21.62 -0.40
C SER A 142 10.25 21.14 -0.60
N ILE A 143 10.80 20.43 0.37
CA ILE A 143 12.19 19.98 0.32
C ILE A 143 12.17 18.51 -0.10
N PRO A 144 12.77 18.18 -1.25
CA PRO A 144 12.99 16.79 -1.63
C PRO A 144 13.69 16.01 -0.53
N VAL A 145 13.32 14.74 -0.36
CA VAL A 145 14.06 13.78 0.47
C VAL A 145 14.79 12.82 -0.49
N PRO A 146 16.03 13.14 -0.87
CA PRO A 146 16.71 12.47 -1.99
C PRO A 146 16.76 10.95 -1.88
N GLY A 147 16.93 10.40 -0.67
CA GLY A 147 16.94 8.95 -0.46
C GLY A 147 15.62 8.30 -0.85
N ILE A 148 14.50 8.86 -0.38
CA ILE A 148 13.16 8.36 -0.68
C ILE A 148 12.83 8.57 -2.17
N GLU A 149 13.17 9.73 -2.75
CA GLU A 149 12.98 9.97 -4.17
C GLU A 149 13.76 8.98 -5.04
N ASP A 150 15.02 8.73 -4.72
CA ASP A 150 15.85 7.76 -5.43
C ASP A 150 15.27 6.34 -5.31
N ALA A 151 14.80 5.96 -4.12
CA ALA A 151 14.19 4.64 -3.91
C ALA A 151 12.88 4.47 -4.69
N THR A 152 12.01 5.49 -4.72
CA THR A 152 10.78 5.46 -5.54
C THR A 152 11.10 5.45 -7.04
N LYS A 153 12.21 6.10 -7.46
CA LYS A 153 12.70 6.02 -8.83
C LYS A 153 13.14 4.61 -9.20
N VAL A 154 13.89 3.95 -8.33
CA VAL A 154 14.24 2.53 -8.53
C VAL A 154 12.96 1.72 -8.71
N ALA A 155 11.99 1.86 -7.82
CA ALA A 155 10.74 1.11 -7.89
C ALA A 155 10.00 1.30 -9.23
N VAL A 156 9.85 2.54 -9.68
CA VAL A 156 8.98 2.86 -10.82
C VAL A 156 9.73 2.80 -12.15
N VAL A 157 10.96 3.32 -12.20
CA VAL A 157 11.70 3.49 -13.48
C VAL A 157 12.58 2.27 -13.78
N GLU A 158 13.17 1.66 -12.76
CA GLU A 158 14.10 0.54 -12.95
C GLU A 158 13.37 -0.80 -12.80
N GLU A 159 12.50 -0.94 -11.78
CA GLU A 159 11.77 -2.18 -11.48
C GLU A 159 10.34 -2.20 -12.05
N ASN A 160 9.93 -1.13 -12.74
CA ASN A 160 8.65 -1.01 -13.45
C ASN A 160 7.39 -1.25 -12.58
N LYS A 161 7.44 -0.90 -11.32
CA LYS A 161 6.29 -0.96 -10.42
C LYS A 161 5.44 0.29 -10.54
N LEU A 162 4.22 0.23 -10.02
CA LEU A 162 3.42 1.43 -9.77
C LEU A 162 3.66 1.90 -8.34
N HIS A 163 3.68 3.20 -8.14
CA HIS A 163 3.85 3.81 -6.83
C HIS A 163 2.78 4.88 -6.63
N THR A 164 2.02 4.76 -5.54
CA THR A 164 1.08 5.78 -5.06
C THR A 164 1.63 6.45 -3.81
N GLY A 165 1.62 7.77 -3.77
CA GLY A 165 2.11 8.57 -2.65
C GLY A 165 1.05 9.55 -2.15
N ALA A 166 0.93 9.70 -0.84
CA ALA A 166 0.01 10.65 -0.23
C ALA A 166 0.47 12.10 -0.47
N ALA A 167 -0.46 12.94 -0.94
CA ALA A 167 -0.15 14.31 -1.36
C ALA A 167 -0.33 15.36 -0.25
N ASP A 168 -0.17 14.96 1.03
CA ASP A 168 -0.37 15.78 2.22
C ASP A 168 -1.84 16.14 2.51
N ASN A 169 -2.13 16.44 3.78
CA ASN A 169 -3.45 16.79 4.28
C ASN A 169 -3.68 18.30 4.40
N SER A 170 -2.74 19.12 3.97
CA SER A 170 -2.84 20.58 4.03
C SER A 170 -3.21 21.14 2.67
N PRO A 171 -4.27 21.95 2.56
CA PRO A 171 -4.68 22.55 1.29
C PRO A 171 -3.73 23.71 0.91
N SER A 172 -2.47 23.41 0.73
CA SER A 172 -1.44 24.38 0.39
C SER A 172 -0.71 23.98 -0.89
N PRO A 173 -0.76 24.81 -1.93
CA PRO A 173 -0.08 24.51 -3.19
C PRO A 173 1.45 24.56 -3.09
N ALA A 174 2.00 24.89 -1.93
CA ALA A 174 3.45 24.99 -1.71
C ALA A 174 4.07 23.76 -1.04
N ILE A 175 3.25 22.80 -0.61
CA ILE A 175 3.71 21.61 0.09
C ILE A 175 3.68 20.42 -0.87
N GLN A 176 4.84 19.88 -1.20
CA GLN A 176 4.99 18.58 -1.87
C GLN A 176 5.42 17.56 -0.84
N ASP A 177 4.73 16.46 -0.80
CA ASP A 177 5.17 15.32 -0.03
C ASP A 177 6.30 14.58 -0.75
N ALA A 178 7.28 14.09 -0.01
CA ALA A 178 8.45 13.42 -0.57
C ALA A 178 8.10 12.19 -1.41
N THR A 179 6.97 11.57 -1.16
CA THR A 179 6.54 10.36 -1.86
C THR A 179 5.60 10.64 -3.03
N ALA A 180 4.80 11.70 -2.97
CA ALA A 180 3.87 12.10 -4.03
C ALA A 180 4.51 13.03 -5.07
N GLY A 181 5.52 13.81 -4.68
CA GLY A 181 6.14 14.84 -5.50
C GLY A 181 6.95 14.37 -6.73
N PRO A 182 7.62 13.20 -6.68
CA PRO A 182 8.38 12.74 -7.84
C PRO A 182 7.51 12.48 -9.07
N PRO A 183 7.94 12.88 -10.29
CA PRO A 183 7.09 12.81 -11.49
C PRO A 183 6.78 11.37 -11.96
N TRP A 184 7.47 10.38 -11.43
CA TRP A 184 7.19 8.96 -11.68
C TRP A 184 6.18 8.37 -10.70
N SER A 185 5.96 8.99 -9.54
CA SER A 185 4.93 8.60 -8.56
C SER A 185 3.55 9.09 -9.01
N ILE A 186 2.51 8.44 -8.49
CA ILE A 186 1.12 8.90 -8.63
C ILE A 186 0.75 9.59 -7.32
N GLY A 187 0.69 10.91 -7.33
CA GLY A 187 0.30 11.71 -6.19
C GLY A 187 -1.20 11.64 -5.95
N ILE A 188 -1.62 11.26 -4.74
CA ILE A 188 -3.03 11.03 -4.40
C ILE A 188 -3.52 12.10 -3.44
N ALA A 189 -4.49 12.91 -3.90
CA ALA A 189 -5.27 13.79 -3.05
C ALA A 189 -6.43 13.06 -2.39
N GLY A 190 -6.94 13.62 -1.31
CA GLY A 190 -8.17 13.19 -0.68
C GLY A 190 -9.35 14.08 -1.08
N TYR A 191 -10.52 13.50 -1.22
CA TYR A 191 -11.76 14.24 -1.20
C TYR A 191 -12.72 13.64 -0.18
N ALA A 192 -13.52 14.49 0.47
CA ALA A 192 -14.57 14.05 1.38
C ALA A 192 -15.91 14.14 0.67
N GLU A 193 -16.70 13.08 0.78
CA GLU A 193 -18.10 13.06 0.39
C GLU A 193 -18.97 13.41 1.59
N GLU A 194 -18.97 14.68 2.00
CA GLU A 194 -19.92 15.15 3.00
C GLU A 194 -21.12 15.82 2.33
N GLY A 195 -22.24 15.16 2.35
CA GLY A 195 -23.48 15.67 1.75
C GLY A 195 -23.38 15.82 0.23
N ASP A 196 -24.44 16.22 -0.39
CA ASP A 196 -24.56 16.24 -1.85
C ASP A 196 -23.65 17.23 -2.59
N ASP A 197 -22.91 18.13 -1.88
CA ASP A 197 -22.33 19.29 -2.52
C ASP A 197 -20.94 19.72 -2.01
N GLN A 198 -20.34 19.04 -1.06
CA GLN A 198 -19.08 19.53 -0.47
C GLN A 198 -17.95 18.56 -0.71
N LYS A 199 -17.16 18.88 -1.69
CA LYS A 199 -15.92 18.18 -1.98
C LYS A 199 -14.76 19.05 -1.52
N GLU A 200 -14.32 18.82 -0.31
CA GLU A 200 -13.08 19.39 0.14
C GLU A 200 -11.94 18.52 -0.41
N ILE A 201 -11.20 19.07 -1.33
CA ILE A 201 -9.95 18.48 -1.79
C ILE A 201 -8.90 18.85 -0.77
N MET A 202 -8.49 17.88 0.01
CA MET A 202 -7.36 18.02 0.91
C MET A 202 -6.13 17.46 0.22
N SER A 203 -5.21 18.33 -0.11
CA SER A 203 -3.99 17.94 -0.81
C SER A 203 -2.93 19.02 -0.68
N GLY A 204 -1.69 18.59 -0.66
CA GLY A 204 -0.56 19.41 -1.06
C GLY A 204 -0.64 19.76 -2.55
N SER A 205 0.46 20.16 -3.15
CA SER A 205 0.48 20.63 -4.52
C SER A 205 0.44 19.52 -5.56
N TYR A 206 -0.37 19.71 -6.57
CA TYR A 206 -0.37 18.98 -7.84
C TYR A 206 -0.51 17.45 -7.73
N PRO A 207 -1.58 16.94 -7.12
CA PRO A 207 -1.87 15.52 -7.19
C PRO A 207 -2.21 15.12 -8.63
N ASP A 208 -1.96 13.86 -8.96
CA ASP A 208 -2.37 13.30 -10.24
C ASP A 208 -3.88 12.98 -10.25
N ILE A 209 -4.37 12.43 -9.14
CA ILE A 209 -5.78 12.06 -8.94
C ILE A 209 -6.19 12.25 -7.48
N SER A 210 -7.48 12.17 -7.21
CA SER A 210 -8.02 12.13 -5.85
C SER A 210 -8.91 10.91 -5.63
N ALA A 211 -8.93 10.43 -4.39
CA ALA A 211 -9.79 9.33 -3.97
C ALA A 211 -10.46 9.67 -2.64
N ASP A 212 -11.46 8.88 -2.27
CA ASP A 212 -12.16 9.03 -1.00
C ASP A 212 -11.18 8.89 0.17
N TRP A 213 -11.16 9.91 1.02
CA TRP A 213 -10.24 10.01 2.15
C TRP A 213 -10.89 9.69 3.49
N THR A 214 -12.24 9.72 3.60
CA THR A 214 -12.96 9.37 4.83
C THR A 214 -13.44 7.93 4.73
N GLN A 215 -12.86 7.07 5.54
CA GLN A 215 -13.11 5.63 5.48
C GLN A 215 -13.32 5.07 6.88
N TYR A 216 -14.02 3.95 6.95
CA TYR A 216 -14.25 3.19 8.18
C TYR A 216 -13.34 1.97 8.17
N LEU A 217 -12.19 2.06 8.88
CA LEU A 217 -11.05 1.17 8.75
C LEU A 217 -10.73 0.41 10.04
N PRO A 218 -10.02 -0.74 9.95
CA PRO A 218 -9.73 -1.57 11.11
C PRO A 218 -8.84 -0.88 12.14
N ASN A 219 -9.13 -1.14 13.41
CA ASN A 219 -8.34 -0.69 14.57
C ASN A 219 -7.09 -1.57 14.75
N HIS A 220 -6.02 -0.95 15.21
CA HIS A 220 -4.77 -1.65 15.50
C HIS A 220 -4.77 -2.40 16.85
N ASP A 221 -5.60 -1.96 17.80
CA ASP A 221 -5.64 -2.48 19.19
C ASP A 221 -6.83 -3.40 19.45
N ASP A 222 -7.57 -3.77 18.41
CA ASP A 222 -8.73 -4.64 18.48
C ASP A 222 -8.62 -5.78 17.45
N ILE A 223 -9.48 -6.77 17.54
CA ILE A 223 -9.50 -7.92 16.64
C ILE A 223 -10.59 -7.80 15.56
N ASP A 224 -11.62 -7.01 15.80
CA ASP A 224 -12.77 -6.82 14.92
C ASP A 224 -13.35 -5.39 14.98
N GLY A 225 -12.68 -4.47 15.67
CA GLY A 225 -13.08 -3.08 15.79
C GLY A 225 -12.69 -2.23 14.60
N TYR A 226 -13.51 -1.22 14.30
CA TYR A 226 -13.29 -0.28 13.21
C TYR A 226 -13.53 1.14 13.70
N HIS A 227 -12.89 2.10 13.07
CA HIS A 227 -13.11 3.52 13.32
C HIS A 227 -13.15 4.33 12.03
N GLU A 228 -13.85 5.46 12.08
CA GLU A 228 -13.80 6.44 11.00
C GLU A 228 -12.50 7.23 11.06
N THR A 229 -11.83 7.33 9.95
CA THR A 229 -10.59 8.08 9.83
C THR A 229 -10.53 8.80 8.48
N SER A 230 -9.74 9.88 8.40
CA SER A 230 -9.66 10.71 7.20
C SER A 230 -8.22 11.15 6.93
N GLY A 231 -7.88 11.23 5.66
CA GLY A 231 -6.58 11.72 5.21
C GLY A 231 -6.20 11.20 3.82
N THR A 232 -5.28 11.89 3.17
CA THR A 232 -4.67 11.41 1.94
C THR A 232 -3.95 10.07 2.17
N SER A 233 -3.56 9.81 3.43
CA SER A 233 -3.01 8.53 3.88
C SER A 233 -3.94 7.34 3.63
N PHE A 234 -5.25 7.54 3.54
CA PHE A 234 -6.25 6.48 3.29
C PHE A 234 -6.75 6.49 1.85
N ALA A 235 -6.79 7.64 1.20
CA ALA A 235 -7.03 7.76 -0.23
C ALA A 235 -5.96 7.06 -1.07
N THR A 236 -4.71 7.13 -0.62
CA THR A 236 -3.53 6.57 -1.31
C THR A 236 -3.58 5.04 -1.41
N PRO A 237 -3.71 4.28 -0.31
CA PRO A 237 -3.81 2.82 -0.37
C PRO A 237 -5.10 2.34 -1.03
N ARG A 238 -6.21 3.08 -0.92
CA ARG A 238 -7.42 2.78 -1.67
C ARG A 238 -7.15 2.79 -3.17
N THR A 239 -6.42 3.81 -3.65
CA THR A 239 -6.00 3.88 -5.05
C THR A 239 -5.08 2.71 -5.42
N ALA A 240 -4.12 2.35 -4.57
CA ALA A 240 -3.26 1.19 -4.79
C ALA A 240 -4.06 -0.11 -4.91
N GLY A 241 -5.07 -0.30 -4.06
CA GLY A 241 -6.00 -1.42 -4.13
C GLY A 241 -6.79 -1.44 -5.44
N ILE A 242 -7.33 -0.30 -5.88
CA ILE A 242 -8.03 -0.18 -7.17
C ILE A 242 -7.10 -0.54 -8.33
N ILE A 243 -5.86 -0.04 -8.33
CA ILE A 243 -4.86 -0.36 -9.35
C ILE A 243 -4.58 -1.88 -9.37
N SER A 244 -4.42 -2.47 -8.21
CA SER A 244 -4.18 -3.92 -8.10
C SER A 244 -5.35 -4.74 -8.64
N TYR A 245 -6.59 -4.30 -8.41
CA TYR A 245 -7.79 -4.92 -8.97
C TYR A 245 -7.84 -4.80 -10.51
N VAL A 246 -7.45 -3.66 -11.06
CA VAL A 246 -7.33 -3.48 -12.52
C VAL A 246 -6.32 -4.46 -13.10
N LEU A 247 -5.13 -4.58 -12.47
CA LEU A 247 -4.10 -5.54 -12.91
C LEU A 247 -4.57 -6.98 -12.81
N GLU A 248 -5.27 -7.34 -11.75
CA GLU A 248 -5.87 -8.66 -11.57
C GLU A 248 -6.89 -8.96 -12.66
N SER A 249 -7.80 -8.01 -12.94
CA SER A 249 -8.79 -8.12 -14.00
C SER A 249 -8.15 -8.31 -15.37
N LEU A 250 -7.09 -7.58 -15.68
CA LEU A 250 -6.32 -7.73 -16.92
C LEU A 250 -5.67 -9.12 -17.01
N ARG A 251 -5.07 -9.59 -15.92
CA ARG A 251 -4.48 -10.94 -15.85
C ARG A 251 -5.53 -12.03 -16.03
N HIS A 252 -6.68 -11.88 -15.41
CA HIS A 252 -7.78 -12.82 -15.57
C HIS A 252 -8.29 -12.85 -17.02
N GLU A 253 -8.46 -11.69 -17.65
CA GLU A 253 -8.95 -11.59 -19.04
C GLU A 253 -7.94 -12.19 -20.02
N PHE A 254 -6.66 -11.97 -19.84
CA PHE A 254 -5.60 -12.47 -20.72
C PHE A 254 -5.03 -13.82 -20.28
N SER A 255 -5.65 -14.48 -19.28
CA SER A 255 -5.26 -15.81 -18.79
C SER A 255 -3.81 -15.89 -18.31
N ASP A 256 -3.33 -14.84 -17.63
CA ASP A 256 -1.99 -14.86 -17.07
C ASP A 256 -1.92 -15.82 -15.88
N ASN A 257 -1.35 -16.98 -16.11
CA ASN A 257 -0.96 -17.89 -15.07
C ASN A 257 0.46 -17.53 -14.62
N ARG A 258 0.62 -16.45 -13.85
CA ARG A 258 1.89 -16.11 -13.21
C ARG A 258 2.38 -17.30 -12.41
N SER A 259 3.34 -18.02 -12.94
CA SER A 259 3.99 -19.18 -12.32
C SER A 259 5.38 -18.81 -11.83
N GLY A 260 5.51 -17.77 -11.04
CA GLY A 260 6.75 -17.45 -10.34
C GLY A 260 7.90 -16.90 -11.19
N ALA A 261 7.68 -16.48 -12.41
CA ALA A 261 8.73 -15.82 -13.17
C ALA A 261 8.71 -14.31 -12.91
N SER A 262 9.84 -13.76 -12.49
CA SER A 262 10.08 -12.32 -12.52
C SER A 262 9.86 -11.78 -13.93
N ASP A 263 9.31 -10.58 -14.04
CA ASP A 263 9.12 -9.94 -15.34
C ASP A 263 10.47 -9.53 -15.91
N GLU A 264 11.06 -10.39 -16.73
CA GLU A 264 12.33 -10.14 -17.43
C GLU A 264 12.18 -9.21 -18.64
N ARG A 265 10.96 -8.74 -18.97
CA ARG A 265 10.67 -7.97 -20.18
C ARG A 265 10.88 -6.46 -20.02
N GLY A 266 11.74 -6.08 -19.12
CA GLY A 266 12.27 -4.71 -18.98
C GLY A 266 11.24 -3.60 -19.15
N GLY A 267 10.62 -3.17 -18.06
CA GLY A 267 9.77 -1.99 -18.08
C GLY A 267 8.28 -2.25 -18.37
N MET A 268 7.81 -3.48 -18.34
CA MET A 268 6.41 -3.80 -18.60
C MET A 268 5.88 -4.84 -17.62
N MET A 269 4.67 -4.60 -17.09
CA MET A 269 3.96 -5.59 -16.29
C MET A 269 3.35 -6.64 -17.19
N VAL A 270 3.61 -7.91 -16.91
CA VAL A 270 3.03 -9.03 -17.64
C VAL A 270 1.59 -9.22 -17.17
N VAL A 271 0.64 -9.21 -18.12
CA VAL A 271 -0.77 -9.45 -17.85
C VAL A 271 -1.32 -10.65 -18.64
N GLY A 272 -0.47 -11.33 -19.41
CA GLY A 272 -0.77 -12.54 -20.17
C GLY A 272 0.46 -13.01 -20.94
N ASP A 273 0.43 -14.24 -21.46
CA ASP A 273 1.58 -14.88 -22.12
C ASP A 273 2.26 -14.03 -23.20
N ASN A 274 1.48 -13.19 -23.90
CA ASN A 274 1.97 -12.32 -24.97
C ASN A 274 1.49 -10.87 -24.82
N PHE A 275 1.00 -10.50 -23.64
CA PHE A 275 0.45 -9.17 -23.41
C PHE A 275 1.13 -8.53 -22.20
N THR A 276 1.66 -7.34 -22.41
CA THR A 276 2.34 -6.54 -21.38
C THR A 276 1.76 -5.15 -21.36
N VAL A 277 1.69 -4.56 -20.18
CA VAL A 277 1.34 -3.14 -20.00
C VAL A 277 2.45 -2.44 -19.23
N SER A 278 2.77 -1.23 -19.63
CA SER A 278 3.70 -0.40 -18.85
C SER A 278 2.97 0.27 -17.69
N ASN A 279 3.72 0.63 -16.64
CA ASN A 279 3.20 1.46 -15.56
C ASN A 279 2.63 2.80 -16.07
N ALA A 280 3.26 3.39 -17.10
CA ALA A 280 2.77 4.60 -17.75
C ALA A 280 1.39 4.41 -18.43
N GLN A 281 1.14 3.25 -19.04
CA GLN A 281 -0.18 2.95 -19.64
C GLN A 281 -1.27 2.79 -18.57
N ILE A 282 -0.96 2.16 -17.44
CA ILE A 282 -1.91 2.05 -16.32
C ILE A 282 -2.19 3.43 -15.73
N ARG A 283 -1.16 4.25 -15.49
CA ARG A 283 -1.32 5.63 -15.00
C ARG A 283 -2.20 6.45 -15.94
N GLU A 284 -1.95 6.39 -17.24
CA GLU A 284 -2.75 7.09 -18.25
C GLU A 284 -4.20 6.59 -18.27
N ALA A 285 -4.42 5.28 -18.18
CA ALA A 285 -5.77 4.71 -18.15
C ALA A 285 -6.55 5.19 -16.91
N ILE A 286 -5.92 5.27 -15.75
CA ILE A 286 -6.53 5.80 -14.53
C ILE A 286 -6.88 7.28 -14.72
N ASN A 287 -5.98 8.11 -15.23
CA ASN A 287 -6.23 9.50 -15.51
C ASN A 287 -7.39 9.71 -16.49
N LEU A 288 -7.45 8.93 -17.55
CA LEU A 288 -8.51 9.02 -18.56
C LEU A 288 -9.87 8.51 -18.06
N SER A 289 -9.89 7.61 -17.09
CA SER A 289 -11.11 7.05 -16.50
C SER A 289 -11.58 7.84 -15.27
N ALA A 290 -10.77 8.76 -14.76
CA ALA A 290 -11.12 9.57 -13.61
C ALA A 290 -12.37 10.42 -13.90
N TRP A 291 -13.28 10.42 -12.93
CA TRP A 291 -14.45 11.26 -13.00
C TRP A 291 -14.14 12.68 -12.53
N TYR A 292 -14.55 13.67 -13.29
CA TYR A 292 -14.45 15.07 -12.91
C TYR A 292 -15.80 15.52 -12.34
N PRO A 293 -15.85 15.93 -11.07
CA PRO A 293 -17.10 16.42 -10.49
C PRO A 293 -17.58 17.68 -11.23
N ASP A 294 -18.87 17.67 -11.59
CA ASP A 294 -19.52 18.72 -12.40
C ASP A 294 -19.93 19.95 -11.56
N PHE A 295 -19.07 20.40 -10.65
CA PHE A 295 -19.36 21.48 -9.68
C PHE A 295 -18.59 22.77 -9.97
N GLY A 296 -18.75 23.28 -11.17
CA GLY A 296 -18.18 24.61 -11.49
C GLY A 296 -16.66 24.60 -11.67
N TRP A 297 -16.02 23.46 -11.65
CA TRP A 297 -14.62 23.38 -12.05
C TRP A 297 -14.54 23.52 -13.58
N ASP A 298 -13.89 24.59 -14.03
CA ASP A 298 -13.63 24.83 -15.43
C ASP A 298 -12.19 24.45 -15.76
N PRO A 299 -11.97 23.34 -16.49
CA PRO A 299 -10.62 22.90 -16.86
C PRO A 299 -9.87 23.94 -17.69
N THR A 300 -10.57 24.93 -18.26
CA THR A 300 -9.94 25.99 -19.05
C THR A 300 -9.58 27.22 -18.22
N SER A 301 -10.22 27.40 -17.07
CA SER A 301 -9.96 28.57 -16.19
C SER A 301 -9.04 28.23 -15.01
N GLY A 302 -8.88 26.98 -14.65
CA GLY A 302 -8.08 26.57 -13.50
C GLY A 302 -8.65 27.01 -12.14
N THR A 303 -9.95 27.37 -12.08
CA THR A 303 -10.66 27.77 -10.85
C THR A 303 -11.82 26.84 -10.56
#